data_480ee653be0075f2822d2b117acba65b
#
_entry.id   480ee653be0075f2822d2b117acba65b
#
_cell.length_a   1.000
_cell.length_b   1.000
_cell.length_c   1.000
_cell.angle_alpha   90.00
_cell.angle_beta   90.00
_cell.angle_gamma   90.00
#
_symmetry.space_group_name_H-M   'P 1'
#
loop_
_entity.id
_entity.type
_entity.pdbx_description
1 polymer ?
#
loop_
_entity_poly.entity_id
_entity_poly.type
_entity_poly.pdbx_seq_one_letter_code
_entity_poly.pdbx_strand_id
1 'polypeptide(L)'
;MSREDTYTRTSRSVVQCIAHTRTGARCKRRTRRTNLCYAHLEKEQHLKIKKSTIPGAGMGLFTTVQRRAHRMVAPYTGEYVTRPQDNYGGDYVVSLNGPPQAPPYKYVDARKTTDGAGRFSNNARRQDRKTNNSHLSANSNSRDAKVVASRNIPAGSEILTKYGNDYWRRHD
;
A
#
# COMPACT_ATOMS: atom_id res chain seq x y z
N MET A 1 17.81 -9.96 -11.92
CA MET A 1 16.48 -10.46 -11.48
C MET A 1 15.53 -9.29 -11.50
N SER A 2 14.47 -9.37 -12.28
CA SER A 2 13.50 -8.25 -12.37
C SER A 2 12.71 -8.15 -11.07
N ARG A 3 12.30 -6.93 -10.67
CA ARG A 3 11.46 -6.72 -9.48
C ARG A 3 10.09 -7.43 -9.55
N GLU A 4 9.68 -7.87 -10.74
CA GLU A 4 8.49 -8.72 -10.94
C GLU A 4 8.61 -10.07 -10.23
N ASP A 5 9.81 -10.66 -10.20
CA ASP A 5 10.04 -11.97 -9.57
C ASP A 5 9.96 -11.90 -8.04
N THR A 6 10.32 -10.75 -7.46
CA THR A 6 10.22 -10.55 -6.00
C THR A 6 8.77 -10.37 -5.56
N TYR A 7 7.94 -9.74 -6.40
CA TYR A 7 6.52 -9.53 -6.13
C TYR A 7 5.72 -10.84 -6.17
N THR A 8 6.01 -11.73 -7.11
CA THR A 8 5.38 -13.05 -7.21
C THR A 8 5.75 -13.98 -6.05
N ARG A 9 6.91 -13.78 -5.44
CA ARG A 9 7.39 -14.60 -4.30
C ARG A 9 6.73 -14.26 -2.96
N THR A 10 6.34 -13.01 -2.72
CA THR A 10 5.84 -12.56 -1.41
C THR A 10 4.36 -12.77 -1.18
N SER A 11 3.55 -12.98 -2.23
CA SER A 11 2.10 -13.17 -2.12
C SER A 11 1.67 -14.56 -2.62
N ARG A 12 2.10 -15.62 -1.95
CA ARG A 12 1.67 -17.00 -2.27
C ARG A 12 0.26 -17.33 -1.79
N SER A 13 -0.29 -16.58 -0.85
CA SER A 13 -1.63 -16.87 -0.32
C SER A 13 -2.73 -16.28 -1.21
N VAL A 14 -3.57 -17.17 -1.69
CA VAL A 14 -4.82 -16.79 -2.40
C VAL A 14 -5.94 -16.75 -1.37
N VAL A 15 -6.53 -15.58 -1.18
CA VAL A 15 -7.64 -15.40 -0.25
C VAL A 15 -8.96 -15.22 -0.99
N GLN A 16 -10.07 -15.56 -0.37
CA GLN A 16 -11.39 -15.25 -0.90
C GLN A 16 -11.73 -13.80 -0.60
N CYS A 17 -12.29 -13.09 -1.60
CA CYS A 17 -12.78 -11.73 -1.43
C CYS A 17 -13.71 -11.61 -0.22
N ILE A 18 -13.49 -10.59 0.62
CA ILE A 18 -14.29 -10.39 1.83
C ILE A 18 -15.62 -9.67 1.57
N ALA A 19 -15.79 -9.04 0.42
CA ALA A 19 -17.00 -8.31 0.07
C ALA A 19 -18.21 -9.23 -0.09
N HIS A 20 -19.39 -8.66 0.05
CA HIS A 20 -20.65 -9.34 -0.14
C HIS A 20 -21.33 -8.92 -1.43
N THR A 21 -22.09 -9.83 -2.01
CA THR A 21 -22.94 -9.58 -3.17
C THR A 21 -24.19 -8.79 -2.76
N ARG A 22 -24.96 -8.31 -3.74
CA ARG A 22 -26.24 -7.63 -3.48
C ARG A 22 -27.24 -8.49 -2.71
N THR A 23 -27.13 -9.81 -2.81
CA THR A 23 -27.99 -10.78 -2.10
C THR A 23 -27.48 -11.15 -0.71
N GLY A 24 -26.42 -10.50 -0.21
CA GLY A 24 -25.83 -10.76 1.09
C GLY A 24 -24.85 -11.93 1.13
N ALA A 25 -24.70 -12.71 0.08
CA ALA A 25 -23.73 -13.81 0.03
C ALA A 25 -22.30 -13.28 -0.13
N ARG A 26 -21.32 -13.94 0.50
CA ARG A 26 -19.92 -13.58 0.33
C ARG A 26 -19.46 -13.77 -1.13
N CYS A 27 -18.69 -12.82 -1.64
CA CYS A 27 -18.13 -12.89 -2.99
C CYS A 27 -17.25 -14.14 -3.16
N LYS A 28 -17.53 -14.96 -4.19
CA LYS A 28 -16.78 -16.21 -4.45
C LYS A 28 -15.42 -16.01 -5.13
N ARG A 29 -15.10 -14.79 -5.59
CA ARG A 29 -13.83 -14.50 -6.27
C ARG A 29 -12.65 -14.63 -5.33
N ARG A 30 -11.55 -15.16 -5.84
CA ARG A 30 -10.27 -15.26 -5.14
C ARG A 30 -9.30 -14.20 -5.63
N THR A 31 -8.42 -13.75 -4.74
CA THR A 31 -7.46 -12.69 -5.01
C THR A 31 -6.12 -12.97 -4.34
N ARG A 32 -5.04 -12.42 -4.90
CA ARG A 32 -3.66 -12.52 -4.36
C ARG A 32 -3.07 -11.17 -3.96
N ARG A 33 -3.78 -10.08 -4.20
CA ARG A 33 -3.23 -8.72 -4.04
C ARG A 33 -3.78 -7.99 -2.84
N THR A 34 -5.09 -8.08 -2.65
CA THR A 34 -5.79 -7.45 -1.52
C THR A 34 -6.87 -8.40 -1.00
N ASN A 35 -7.51 -8.06 0.10
CA ASN A 35 -8.67 -8.79 0.61
C ASN A 35 -9.94 -8.60 -0.26
N LEU A 36 -9.92 -7.64 -1.19
CA LEU A 36 -10.98 -7.40 -2.17
C LEU A 36 -10.56 -7.88 -3.56
N CYS A 37 -11.45 -8.51 -4.30
CA CYS A 37 -11.22 -8.74 -5.72
C CYS A 37 -11.25 -7.42 -6.50
N TYR A 38 -10.70 -7.40 -7.72
CA TYR A 38 -10.56 -6.18 -8.52
C TYR A 38 -11.87 -5.38 -8.64
N ALA A 39 -13.00 -6.06 -8.82
CA ALA A 39 -14.30 -5.40 -8.97
C ALA A 39 -14.78 -4.74 -7.67
N HIS A 40 -14.60 -5.40 -6.52
CA HIS A 40 -14.96 -4.83 -5.23
C HIS A 40 -13.96 -3.78 -4.75
N LEU A 41 -12.67 -3.92 -5.06
CA LEU A 41 -11.69 -2.87 -4.80
C LEU A 41 -12.07 -1.56 -5.52
N GLU A 42 -12.46 -1.67 -6.79
CA GLU A 42 -12.94 -0.51 -7.56
C GLU A 42 -14.25 0.04 -7.00
N LYS A 43 -15.24 -0.83 -6.75
CA LYS A 43 -16.57 -0.42 -6.30
C LYS A 43 -16.55 0.21 -4.89
N GLU A 44 -15.81 -0.37 -3.95
CA GLU A 44 -15.87 0.00 -2.54
C GLU A 44 -14.81 1.03 -2.14
N GLN A 45 -13.63 0.98 -2.78
CA GLN A 45 -12.52 1.88 -2.44
C GLN A 45 -12.15 2.85 -3.57
N HIS A 46 -12.75 2.69 -4.75
CA HIS A 46 -12.40 3.47 -5.95
C HIS A 46 -10.92 3.38 -6.30
N LEU A 47 -10.37 2.17 -6.19
CA LEU A 47 -8.96 1.88 -6.43
C LEU A 47 -8.81 0.77 -7.46
N LYS A 48 -7.73 0.85 -8.26
CA LYS A 48 -7.27 -0.19 -9.18
C LYS A 48 -5.79 -0.49 -8.95
N ILE A 49 -5.42 -1.76 -9.06
CA ILE A 49 -4.03 -2.20 -9.07
C ILE A 49 -3.71 -2.66 -10.49
N LYS A 50 -2.82 -1.96 -11.16
CA LYS A 50 -2.37 -2.24 -12.52
C LYS A 50 -0.89 -1.92 -12.67
N LYS A 51 -0.27 -2.18 -13.83
CA LYS A 51 1.14 -1.88 -14.09
C LYS A 51 1.42 -0.41 -13.76
N SER A 52 2.48 -0.16 -12.99
CA SER A 52 2.92 1.18 -12.61
C SER A 52 3.36 1.97 -13.85
N THR A 53 3.19 3.28 -13.80
CA THR A 53 3.74 4.20 -14.80
C THR A 53 5.23 4.49 -14.55
N ILE A 54 5.79 4.01 -13.42
CA ILE A 54 7.22 4.09 -13.11
C ILE A 54 7.90 2.84 -13.68
N PRO A 55 8.89 2.99 -14.57
CA PRO A 55 9.62 1.87 -15.13
C PRO A 55 10.24 0.99 -14.03
N GLY A 56 10.07 -0.32 -14.14
CA GLY A 56 10.62 -1.29 -13.20
C GLY A 56 9.98 -1.34 -11.81
N ALA A 57 8.92 -0.54 -11.54
CA ALA A 57 8.25 -0.56 -10.24
C ALA A 57 7.17 -1.67 -10.11
N GLY A 58 6.95 -2.46 -11.16
CA GLY A 58 5.95 -3.53 -11.14
C GLY A 58 4.52 -2.99 -11.14
N MET A 59 3.73 -3.37 -10.14
CA MET A 59 2.35 -2.93 -9.99
C MET A 59 2.27 -1.60 -9.24
N GLY A 60 1.29 -0.78 -9.60
CA GLY A 60 0.99 0.50 -8.97
C GLY A 60 -0.47 0.60 -8.53
N LEU A 61 -0.75 1.54 -7.64
CA LEU A 61 -2.08 1.85 -7.14
C LEU A 61 -2.64 3.08 -7.88
N PHE A 62 -3.87 2.97 -8.36
CA PHE A 62 -4.54 4.02 -9.12
C PHE A 62 -5.89 4.35 -8.51
N THR A 63 -6.26 5.63 -8.50
CA THR A 63 -7.61 6.05 -8.12
C THR A 63 -8.52 6.14 -9.33
N THR A 64 -9.79 5.73 -9.19
CA THR A 64 -10.81 5.88 -10.25
C THR A 64 -11.64 7.14 -10.09
N VAL A 65 -11.49 7.84 -8.97
CA VAL A 65 -12.18 9.11 -8.67
C VAL A 65 -11.16 10.17 -8.25
N GLN A 66 -11.56 11.44 -8.31
CA GLN A 66 -10.75 12.51 -7.75
C GLN A 66 -10.58 12.33 -6.23
N ARG A 67 -9.36 12.49 -5.73
CA ARG A 67 -9.07 12.53 -4.29
C ARG A 67 -8.71 13.94 -3.87
N ARG A 68 -9.35 14.41 -2.81
CA ARG A 68 -9.03 15.73 -2.24
C ARG A 68 -7.79 15.65 -1.36
N ALA A 69 -7.02 16.72 -1.32
CA ALA A 69 -5.88 16.87 -0.41
C ALA A 69 -6.27 16.54 1.04
N HIS A 70 -5.33 15.98 1.79
CA HIS A 70 -5.45 15.61 3.20
C HIS A 70 -6.53 14.54 3.52
N ARG A 71 -7.04 13.84 2.50
CA ARG A 71 -7.96 12.72 2.69
C ARG A 71 -7.25 11.39 2.51
N MET A 72 -7.73 10.39 3.27
CA MET A 72 -7.27 9.01 3.11
C MET A 72 -7.57 8.53 1.70
N VAL A 73 -6.59 7.89 1.10
CA VAL A 73 -6.67 7.29 -0.24
C VAL A 73 -6.81 5.78 -0.15
N ALA A 74 -5.99 5.16 0.69
CA ALA A 74 -5.97 3.72 0.87
C ALA A 74 -5.49 3.34 2.28
N PRO A 75 -6.01 2.26 2.88
CA PRO A 75 -5.45 1.69 4.09
C PRO A 75 -4.07 1.06 3.78
N TYR A 76 -3.14 1.22 4.71
CA TYR A 76 -1.85 0.53 4.71
C TYR A 76 -1.83 -0.48 5.85
N THR A 77 -2.26 -1.69 5.58
CA THR A 77 -2.44 -2.73 6.59
C THR A 77 -1.31 -3.75 6.55
N GLY A 78 -0.98 -4.30 7.70
CA GLY A 78 0.09 -5.27 7.84
C GLY A 78 0.22 -5.77 9.27
N GLU A 79 1.27 -6.53 9.52
CA GLU A 79 1.63 -6.99 10.84
C GLU A 79 2.34 -5.87 11.61
N TYR A 80 1.89 -5.60 12.84
CA TYR A 80 2.54 -4.62 13.72
C TYR A 80 3.70 -5.30 14.45
N VAL A 81 4.91 -4.79 14.23
CA VAL A 81 6.14 -5.41 14.74
C VAL A 81 7.00 -4.40 15.49
N THR A 82 7.77 -4.88 16.48
CA THR A 82 8.73 -4.07 17.24
C THR A 82 10.02 -3.84 16.47
N ARG A 83 10.43 -4.80 15.66
CA ARG A 83 11.62 -4.74 14.79
C ARG A 83 11.29 -5.38 13.44
N PRO A 84 11.75 -4.82 12.31
CA PRO A 84 11.71 -5.54 11.04
C PRO A 84 12.57 -6.79 11.15
N GLN A 85 12.14 -7.89 10.56
CA GLN A 85 12.98 -9.08 10.47
C GLN A 85 14.17 -8.80 9.55
N ASP A 86 15.39 -9.04 10.04
CA ASP A 86 16.65 -8.59 9.41
C ASP A 86 16.94 -9.17 8.00
N ASN A 87 16.25 -10.24 7.61
CA ASN A 87 16.49 -10.93 6.33
C ASN A 87 15.59 -10.46 5.17
N TYR A 88 14.89 -9.37 5.35
CA TYR A 88 13.94 -8.90 4.34
C TYR A 88 14.21 -7.42 4.05
N GLY A 89 14.63 -7.13 2.84
CA GLY A 89 14.83 -5.77 2.38
C GLY A 89 13.55 -4.95 2.48
N GLY A 90 13.35 -4.26 3.53
CA GLY A 90 12.35 -3.30 3.97
C GLY A 90 11.29 -2.68 3.03
N ASP A 91 11.01 -3.31 1.89
CA ASP A 91 10.22 -2.75 0.79
C ASP A 91 8.77 -2.40 1.17
N TYR A 92 8.23 -3.04 2.20
CA TYR A 92 6.84 -2.85 2.64
C TYR A 92 6.72 -2.55 4.13
N VAL A 93 7.81 -2.11 4.77
CA VAL A 93 7.84 -1.79 6.19
C VAL A 93 7.76 -0.28 6.38
N VAL A 94 6.79 0.15 7.15
CA VAL A 94 6.55 1.57 7.48
C VAL A 94 6.80 1.80 8.96
N SER A 95 7.59 2.81 9.28
CA SER A 95 7.79 3.27 10.65
C SER A 95 6.53 3.97 11.17
N LEU A 96 6.15 3.65 12.39
CA LEU A 96 5.05 4.30 13.10
C LEU A 96 5.58 5.50 13.87
N ASN A 97 4.93 6.64 13.72
CA ASN A 97 5.20 7.81 14.52
C ASN A 97 4.47 7.70 15.86
N GLY A 98 5.16 7.92 16.96
CA GLY A 98 4.57 7.92 18.29
C GLY A 98 5.58 8.34 19.35
N PRO A 99 5.12 8.71 20.56
CA PRO A 99 6.00 9.07 21.65
C PRO A 99 6.88 7.88 22.07
N PRO A 100 8.04 8.12 22.70
CA PRO A 100 8.97 7.07 23.12
C PRO A 100 8.35 5.97 24.01
N GLN A 101 7.27 6.30 24.72
CA GLN A 101 6.53 5.38 25.61
C GLN A 101 5.33 4.73 24.91
N ALA A 102 5.17 4.94 23.60
CA ALA A 102 4.09 4.30 22.82
C ALA A 102 4.23 2.75 22.86
N PRO A 103 3.13 2.03 22.55
CA PRO A 103 3.12 0.56 22.54
C PRO A 103 4.34 -0.04 21.83
N PRO A 104 4.68 -1.32 22.12
CA PRO A 104 5.93 -1.93 21.67
C PRO A 104 6.10 -1.97 20.15
N TYR A 105 5.02 -1.74 19.40
CA TYR A 105 5.07 -1.77 17.95
C TYR A 105 5.58 -0.47 17.37
N LYS A 106 6.67 -0.57 16.59
CA LYS A 106 7.32 0.58 15.94
C LYS A 106 7.14 0.59 14.43
N TYR A 107 6.68 -0.51 13.86
CA TYR A 107 6.58 -0.68 12.41
C TYR A 107 5.32 -1.43 12.01
N VAL A 108 4.87 -1.19 10.79
CA VAL A 108 3.88 -2.01 10.07
C VAL A 108 4.58 -2.72 8.93
N ASP A 109 4.51 -4.04 8.92
CA ASP A 109 5.05 -4.88 7.87
C ASP A 109 3.92 -5.43 6.98
N ALA A 110 3.82 -4.91 5.77
CA ALA A 110 2.77 -5.28 4.81
C ALA A 110 3.21 -6.37 3.81
N ARG A 111 4.35 -7.03 4.00
CA ARG A 111 4.89 -8.02 3.05
C ARG A 111 4.01 -9.24 2.85
N LYS A 112 3.46 -9.75 3.94
CA LYS A 112 2.72 -11.01 3.96
C LYS A 112 1.21 -10.83 3.86
N THR A 113 0.72 -9.60 3.96
CA THR A 113 -0.70 -9.34 4.01
C THR A 113 -1.30 -9.14 2.62
N THR A 114 -2.49 -9.64 2.44
CA THR A 114 -3.36 -9.32 1.32
C THR A 114 -4.44 -8.31 1.73
N ASP A 115 -4.35 -7.71 2.92
CA ASP A 115 -5.46 -6.93 3.46
C ASP A 115 -5.63 -5.60 2.75
N GLY A 116 -4.64 -4.72 2.76
CA GLY A 116 -4.79 -3.37 2.22
C GLY A 116 -4.21 -3.16 0.83
N ALA A 117 -4.70 -2.15 0.14
CA ALA A 117 -4.20 -1.76 -1.18
C ALA A 117 -3.03 -0.75 -1.11
N GLY A 118 -2.85 -0.08 0.01
CA GLY A 118 -1.86 1.00 0.18
C GLY A 118 -0.42 0.61 -0.14
N ARG A 119 -0.04 -0.64 0.09
CA ARG A 119 1.30 -1.16 -0.22
C ARG A 119 1.67 -1.12 -1.70
N PHE A 120 0.71 -0.96 -2.61
CA PHE A 120 0.93 -0.82 -4.04
C PHE A 120 1.20 0.61 -4.49
N SER A 121 1.17 1.58 -3.58
CA SER A 121 1.56 2.95 -3.90
C SER A 121 3.09 3.05 -3.98
N ASN A 122 3.60 3.32 -5.17
CA ASN A 122 5.04 3.44 -5.43
C ASN A 122 5.56 4.83 -5.05
N ASN A 123 6.88 4.95 -4.87
CA ASN A 123 7.53 6.24 -4.71
C ASN A 123 7.94 6.79 -6.08
N ALA A 124 7.61 8.04 -6.36
CA ALA A 124 8.12 8.74 -7.53
C ALA A 124 9.61 9.02 -7.35
N ARG A 125 10.43 8.42 -8.22
CA ARG A 125 11.88 8.67 -8.25
C ARG A 125 12.16 9.98 -8.99
N ARG A 126 13.18 10.72 -8.57
CA ARG A 126 13.61 11.94 -9.27
C ARG A 126 13.93 11.71 -10.74
N GLN A 127 14.43 10.52 -11.06
CA GLN A 127 14.80 10.11 -12.42
C GLN A 127 13.61 10.06 -13.39
N ASP A 128 12.40 9.81 -12.89
CA ASP A 128 11.20 9.64 -13.70
C ASP A 128 10.44 10.97 -13.93
N ARG A 129 10.99 12.11 -13.51
CA ARG A 129 10.34 13.44 -13.56
C ARG A 129 8.93 13.46 -12.95
N LYS A 130 8.59 12.48 -12.14
CA LYS A 130 7.31 12.39 -11.44
C LYS A 130 7.45 12.90 -10.02
N THR A 131 6.36 13.43 -9.50
CA THR A 131 6.29 13.93 -8.14
C THR A 131 5.31 13.11 -7.32
N ASN A 132 5.66 12.82 -6.07
CA ASN A 132 4.74 12.18 -5.15
C ASN A 132 3.49 13.08 -4.94
N ASN A 133 2.33 12.45 -4.87
CA ASN A 133 1.04 13.10 -4.64
C ASN A 133 0.38 12.67 -3.34
N SER A 134 1.05 11.79 -2.60
CA SER A 134 0.60 11.27 -1.31
C SER A 134 1.78 10.99 -0.38
N HIS A 135 1.48 10.73 0.87
CA HIS A 135 2.44 10.34 1.90
C HIS A 135 1.83 9.26 2.79
N LEU A 136 2.69 8.54 3.50
CA LEU A 136 2.27 7.60 4.54
C LEU A 136 2.02 8.36 5.83
N SER A 137 0.84 8.16 6.39
CA SER A 137 0.49 8.58 7.74
C SER A 137 0.35 7.33 8.60
N ALA A 138 1.12 7.24 9.65
CA ALA A 138 1.14 6.07 10.52
C ALA A 138 1.25 6.51 11.98
N ASN A 139 0.37 5.97 12.83
CA ASN A 139 0.32 6.29 14.25
C ASN A 139 0.37 5.00 15.07
N SER A 140 1.33 4.92 15.99
CA SER A 140 1.53 3.74 16.84
C SER A 140 0.40 3.54 17.86
N ASN A 141 -0.19 4.61 18.38
CA ASN A 141 -1.22 4.53 19.41
C ASN A 141 -2.54 3.97 18.86
N SER A 142 -2.92 4.38 17.65
CA SER A 142 -4.17 3.94 17.01
C SER A 142 -4.00 2.70 16.12
N ARG A 143 -2.77 2.23 15.92
CA ARG A 143 -2.43 1.21 14.91
C ARG A 143 -3.07 1.55 13.55
N ASP A 144 -2.99 2.81 13.17
CA ASP A 144 -3.61 3.34 11.96
C ASP A 144 -2.51 3.79 11.00
N ALA A 145 -2.26 2.98 9.99
CA ALA A 145 -1.38 3.32 8.89
C ALA A 145 -2.17 3.41 7.59
N LYS A 146 -1.98 4.52 6.89
CA LYS A 146 -2.74 4.84 5.67
C LYS A 146 -1.95 5.69 4.70
N VAL A 147 -2.34 5.61 3.45
CA VAL A 147 -1.90 6.54 2.40
C VAL A 147 -2.85 7.73 2.41
N VAL A 148 -2.29 8.94 2.51
CA VAL A 148 -3.02 10.21 2.55
C VAL A 148 -2.60 11.08 1.37
N ALA A 149 -3.54 11.67 0.67
CA ALA A 149 -3.27 12.60 -0.42
C ALA A 149 -2.58 13.87 0.11
N SER A 150 -1.43 14.25 -0.46
CA SER A 150 -0.73 15.50 -0.13
C SER A 150 -1.28 16.70 -0.91
N ARG A 151 -1.96 16.43 -2.01
CA ARG A 151 -2.63 17.41 -2.89
C ARG A 151 -3.83 16.73 -3.55
N ASN A 152 -4.62 17.48 -4.30
CA ASN A 152 -5.69 16.90 -5.11
C ASN A 152 -5.09 15.94 -6.15
N ILE A 153 -5.65 14.73 -6.25
CA ILE A 153 -5.23 13.70 -7.19
C ILE A 153 -6.37 13.48 -8.18
N PRO A 154 -6.17 13.74 -9.49
CA PRO A 154 -7.21 13.53 -10.49
C PRO A 154 -7.62 12.05 -10.59
N ALA A 155 -8.86 11.80 -11.03
CA ALA A 155 -9.31 10.46 -11.38
C ALA A 155 -8.40 9.84 -12.46
N GLY A 156 -8.15 8.54 -12.36
CA GLY A 156 -7.27 7.80 -13.28
C GLY A 156 -5.77 7.90 -12.98
N SER A 157 -5.37 8.75 -12.04
CA SER A 157 -3.95 8.95 -11.69
C SER A 157 -3.39 7.81 -10.85
N GLU A 158 -2.10 7.54 -11.03
CA GLU A 158 -1.33 6.70 -10.11
C GLU A 158 -1.11 7.44 -8.78
N ILE A 159 -1.28 6.72 -7.69
CA ILE A 159 -1.00 7.20 -6.36
C ILE A 159 0.47 6.95 -6.07
N LEU A 160 1.22 8.05 -5.97
CA LEU A 160 2.65 8.05 -5.75
C LEU A 160 2.96 8.60 -4.35
N THR A 161 3.47 7.72 -3.50
CA THR A 161 3.65 7.97 -2.08
C THR A 161 5.09 8.27 -1.74
N LYS A 162 5.33 9.35 -0.99
CA LYS A 162 6.67 9.64 -0.47
C LYS A 162 7.06 8.59 0.57
N TYR A 163 8.10 7.82 0.28
CA TYR A 163 8.76 6.96 1.27
C TYR A 163 9.72 7.80 2.13
N GLY A 164 9.93 7.39 3.38
CA GLY A 164 10.89 8.06 4.26
C GLY A 164 12.33 7.95 3.75
N ASN A 165 13.22 8.85 4.22
CA ASN A 165 14.64 8.84 3.83
C ASN A 165 15.34 7.53 4.20
N ASP A 166 14.90 6.85 5.25
CA ASP A 166 15.49 5.57 5.69
C ASP A 166 15.26 4.43 4.69
N TYR A 167 14.22 4.50 3.88
CA TYR A 167 13.99 3.53 2.81
C TYR A 167 15.12 3.59 1.78
N TRP A 168 15.51 4.77 1.35
CA TRP A 168 16.52 4.95 0.30
C TRP A 168 17.94 4.65 0.76
N ARG A 169 18.27 4.94 2.03
CA ARG A 169 19.59 4.60 2.59
C ARG A 169 19.91 3.10 2.59
N ARG A 170 18.89 2.25 2.46
CA ARG A 170 19.04 0.79 2.44
C ARG A 170 19.02 0.20 1.04
N HIS A 171 18.72 1.00 0.02
CA HIS A 171 18.50 0.54 -1.36
C HIS A 171 19.39 1.25 -2.39
N ASP A 172 20.22 2.19 -1.94
CA ASP A 172 21.36 2.76 -2.69
C ASP A 172 22.62 1.94 -2.39
#